data_6af84fb51d7deeacf515f606dcc6968d
#
_entry.id   6af84fb51d7deeacf515f606dcc6968d
#
_cell.length_a   1.000
_cell.length_b   1.000
_cell.length_c   1.000
_cell.angle_alpha   90.00
_cell.angle_beta   90.00
_cell.angle_gamma   90.00
#
_symmetry.space_group_name_H-M   'P 1'
#
loop_
_entity.id
_entity.type
_entity.pdbx_description
1 polymer ?
#
loop_
_entity_poly.entity_id
_entity_poly.type
_entity_poly.pdbx_seq_one_letter_code
_entity_poly.pdbx_strand_id
1 'polypeptide(L)'
;MSKVKHIVLWKFKDGTSEDQINKFFDDLLDLSETVPGIDDYVSGSNCSAEAMSQGLTHGFIMTFSDAAARDAYMVHPEHERFKATALTMVDNTIIFDFEV
;
A
#
# COMPACT_ATOMS: atom_id res chain seq x y z
N MET A 1 -5.60 17.72 15.01
CA MET A 1 -4.92 17.58 13.72
C MET A 1 -5.42 16.34 13.04
N SER A 2 -5.72 16.47 11.77
CA SER A 2 -6.32 15.37 11.01
C SER A 2 -5.29 14.33 10.63
N LYS A 3 -5.63 13.08 10.88
CA LYS A 3 -4.85 11.95 10.33
C LYS A 3 -5.24 11.75 8.87
N VAL A 4 -4.34 11.15 8.11
CA VAL A 4 -4.58 10.81 6.70
C VAL A 4 -4.68 9.30 6.55
N LYS A 5 -5.77 8.83 5.96
CA LYS A 5 -5.92 7.44 5.54
C LYS A 5 -5.45 7.34 4.09
N HIS A 6 -4.39 6.59 3.87
CA HIS A 6 -3.79 6.35 2.56
C HIS A 6 -4.16 4.93 2.13
N ILE A 7 -5.02 4.83 1.13
CA ILE A 7 -5.58 3.56 0.68
C ILE A 7 -5.00 3.23 -0.68
N VAL A 8 -4.43 2.04 -0.82
CA VAL A 8 -3.89 1.56 -2.09
C VAL A 8 -4.51 0.21 -2.40
N LEU A 9 -5.07 0.09 -3.61
CA LEU A 9 -5.69 -1.14 -4.10
C LEU A 9 -5.02 -1.52 -5.42
N TRP A 10 -4.78 -2.81 -5.63
CA TRP A 10 -4.12 -3.28 -6.85
C TRP A 10 -4.43 -4.74 -7.14
N LYS A 11 -3.99 -5.20 -8.30
CA LYS A 11 -3.83 -6.62 -8.58
C LYS A 11 -2.37 -6.89 -8.96
N PHE A 12 -1.90 -8.08 -8.67
CA PHE A 12 -0.57 -8.50 -9.14
C PHE A 12 -0.65 -8.92 -10.61
N LYS A 13 0.44 -8.72 -11.33
CA LYS A 13 0.55 -9.18 -12.72
C LYS A 13 0.41 -10.70 -12.76
N ASP A 14 -0.15 -11.20 -13.86
CA ASP A 14 -0.27 -12.64 -14.10
C ASP A 14 1.11 -13.29 -14.03
N GLY A 15 1.17 -14.46 -13.42
CA GLY A 15 2.42 -15.20 -13.25
C GLY A 15 3.23 -14.81 -12.02
N THR A 16 2.80 -13.83 -11.22
CA THR A 16 3.45 -13.52 -9.95
C THR A 16 3.28 -14.69 -8.99
N SER A 17 4.40 -15.22 -8.46
CA SER A 17 4.36 -16.37 -7.57
C SER A 17 3.92 -15.99 -6.17
N GLU A 18 3.47 -16.99 -5.39
CA GLU A 18 3.13 -16.77 -3.97
C GLU A 18 4.33 -16.27 -3.18
N ASP A 19 5.53 -16.77 -3.46
CA ASP A 19 6.75 -16.30 -2.78
C ASP A 19 7.01 -14.82 -3.06
N GLN A 20 6.80 -14.38 -4.29
CA GLN A 20 6.93 -12.98 -4.66
C GLN A 20 5.88 -12.11 -3.96
N ILE A 21 4.65 -12.59 -3.87
CA ILE A 21 3.57 -11.90 -3.17
C ILE A 21 3.88 -11.77 -1.68
N ASN A 22 4.34 -12.86 -1.06
CA ASN A 22 4.70 -12.86 0.35
C ASN A 22 5.85 -11.88 0.64
N LYS A 23 6.87 -11.87 -0.23
CA LYS A 23 7.97 -10.92 -0.09
C LYS A 23 7.49 -9.47 -0.23
N PHE A 24 6.58 -9.22 -1.16
CA PHE A 24 5.97 -7.90 -1.35
C PHE A 24 5.35 -7.40 -0.04
N PHE A 25 4.56 -8.23 0.62
CA PHE A 25 3.92 -7.86 1.88
C PHE A 25 4.90 -7.75 3.04
N ASP A 26 5.94 -8.59 3.08
CA ASP A 26 7.01 -8.47 4.08
C ASP A 26 7.73 -7.13 3.92
N ASP A 27 8.07 -6.75 2.70
CA ASP A 27 8.73 -5.48 2.41
C ASP A 27 7.81 -4.29 2.75
N LEU A 28 6.52 -4.42 2.50
CA LEU A 28 5.54 -3.37 2.80
C LEU A 28 5.39 -3.20 4.32
N LEU A 29 5.37 -4.29 5.07
CA LEU A 29 5.34 -4.25 6.53
C LEU A 29 6.59 -3.56 7.08
N ASP A 30 7.77 -3.94 6.58
CA ASP A 30 9.04 -3.32 6.98
C ASP A 30 9.01 -1.81 6.69
N LEU A 31 8.50 -1.42 5.53
CA LEU A 31 8.35 -0.02 5.17
C LEU A 31 7.47 0.72 6.17
N SER A 32 6.36 0.11 6.56
CA SER A 32 5.41 0.71 7.51
C SER A 32 6.03 0.92 8.89
N GLU A 33 6.99 0.08 9.26
CA GLU A 33 7.66 0.15 10.56
C GLU A 33 8.89 1.06 10.55
N THR A 34 9.45 1.32 9.38
CA THR A 34 10.70 2.07 9.23
C THR A 34 10.47 3.57 9.01
N VAL A 35 9.45 3.93 8.22
CA VAL A 35 9.19 5.33 7.88
C VAL A 35 8.45 6.02 9.03
N PRO A 36 8.98 7.17 9.52
CA PRO A 36 8.31 7.92 10.58
C PRO A 36 6.94 8.44 10.13
N GLY A 37 6.03 8.60 11.08
CA GLY A 37 4.72 9.21 10.83
C GLY A 37 3.63 8.26 10.38
N ILE A 38 3.91 6.97 10.25
CA ILE A 38 2.91 5.94 9.98
C ILE A 38 2.42 5.41 11.32
N ASP A 39 1.19 5.76 11.68
CA ASP A 39 0.59 5.39 12.98
C ASP A 39 -0.03 4.00 12.95
N ASP A 40 -0.48 3.55 11.78
CA ASP A 40 -1.13 2.26 11.62
C ASP A 40 -0.99 1.77 10.19
N TYR A 41 -0.96 0.45 10.04
CA TYR A 41 -0.88 -0.22 8.75
C TYR A 41 -1.67 -1.53 8.81
N VAL A 42 -2.57 -1.71 7.86
CA VAL A 42 -3.30 -2.97 7.66
C VAL A 42 -3.33 -3.30 6.19
N SER A 43 -3.35 -4.58 5.87
CA SER A 43 -3.40 -5.06 4.49
C SER A 43 -4.15 -6.37 4.39
N GLY A 44 -4.57 -6.73 3.20
CA GLY A 44 -5.24 -7.99 2.97
C GLY A 44 -5.62 -8.20 1.51
N SER A 45 -6.21 -9.36 1.27
CA SER A 45 -6.77 -9.71 -0.02
C SER A 45 -8.27 -9.38 -0.05
N ASN A 46 -8.79 -9.19 -1.27
CA ASN A 46 -10.21 -8.92 -1.47
C ASN A 46 -11.06 -10.10 -0.99
N CYS A 47 -12.03 -9.81 -0.14
CA CYS A 47 -13.01 -10.80 0.34
C CYS A 47 -14.45 -10.33 0.11
N SER A 48 -14.66 -9.33 -0.76
CA SER A 48 -15.99 -8.79 -1.03
C SER A 48 -16.88 -9.84 -1.70
N ALA A 49 -18.13 -9.92 -1.24
CA ALA A 49 -19.15 -10.74 -1.88
C ALA A 49 -19.79 -10.05 -3.08
N GLU A 50 -19.54 -8.74 -3.26
CA GLU A 50 -20.03 -7.97 -4.39
C GLU A 50 -19.01 -8.00 -5.53
N ALA A 51 -19.47 -8.16 -6.77
CA ALA A 51 -18.60 -8.24 -7.93
C ALA A 51 -18.25 -6.83 -8.45
N MET A 52 -17.69 -5.99 -7.58
CA MET A 52 -17.42 -4.58 -7.88
C MET A 52 -15.97 -4.16 -7.59
N SER A 53 -15.06 -5.13 -7.46
CA SER A 53 -13.66 -4.81 -7.17
C SER A 53 -12.84 -4.38 -8.39
N GLN A 54 -13.42 -4.41 -9.59
CA GLN A 54 -12.75 -4.01 -10.84
C GLN A 54 -11.50 -4.86 -11.12
N GLY A 55 -11.49 -6.11 -10.66
CA GLY A 55 -10.35 -7.01 -10.83
C GLY A 55 -9.23 -6.84 -9.81
N LEU A 56 -9.36 -5.87 -8.90
CA LEU A 56 -8.35 -5.64 -7.86
C LEU A 56 -8.42 -6.74 -6.80
N THR A 57 -7.27 -7.25 -6.37
CA THR A 57 -7.19 -8.43 -5.53
C THR A 57 -6.65 -8.17 -4.14
N HIS A 58 -5.91 -7.08 -3.95
CA HIS A 58 -5.23 -6.78 -2.69
C HIS A 58 -5.32 -5.29 -2.38
N GLY A 59 -5.15 -4.97 -1.12
CA GLY A 59 -5.15 -3.59 -0.69
C GLY A 59 -4.44 -3.40 0.64
N PHE A 60 -4.05 -2.15 0.91
CA PHE A 60 -3.58 -1.77 2.24
C PHE A 60 -4.10 -0.38 2.59
N ILE A 61 -4.12 -0.11 3.88
CA ILE A 61 -4.38 1.22 4.43
C ILE A 61 -3.23 1.57 5.36
N MET A 62 -2.57 2.69 5.09
CA MET A 62 -1.64 3.31 6.02
C MET A 62 -2.31 4.54 6.62
N THR A 63 -2.22 4.68 7.93
CA THR A 63 -2.70 5.87 8.62
C THR A 63 -1.50 6.74 8.98
N PHE A 64 -1.44 7.94 8.43
CA PHE A 64 -0.38 8.90 8.75
C PHE A 64 -0.84 9.85 9.83
N SER A 65 0.08 10.31 10.65
CA SER A 65 -0.18 11.27 11.74
C SER A 65 -0.85 12.54 11.24
N ASP A 66 -0.43 13.00 10.05
CA ASP A 66 -0.97 14.18 9.37
C ASP A 66 -0.56 14.16 7.90
N ALA A 67 -0.98 15.18 7.15
CA ALA A 67 -0.65 15.31 5.73
C ALA A 67 0.85 15.50 5.49
N ALA A 68 1.54 16.18 6.40
CA ALA A 68 2.98 16.41 6.27
C ALA A 68 3.74 15.07 6.36
N ALA A 69 3.31 14.18 7.25
CA ALA A 69 3.90 12.84 7.36
C ALA A 69 3.69 12.04 6.08
N ARG A 70 2.49 12.10 5.48
CA ARG A 70 2.20 11.43 4.20
C ARG A 70 3.10 11.99 3.11
N ASP A 71 3.26 13.31 3.02
CA ASP A 71 4.10 13.94 2.01
C ASP A 71 5.57 13.55 2.16
N ALA A 72 6.06 13.47 3.41
CA ALA A 72 7.42 13.00 3.68
C ALA A 72 7.63 11.53 3.27
N TYR A 73 6.62 10.69 3.49
CA TYR A 73 6.63 9.29 3.05
C TYR A 73 6.77 9.19 1.53
N MET A 74 6.05 10.02 0.78
CA MET A 74 6.04 9.94 -0.69
C MET A 74 7.42 10.12 -1.30
N VAL A 75 8.32 10.86 -0.65
CA VAL A 75 9.69 11.12 -1.13
C VAL A 75 10.76 10.41 -0.32
N HIS A 76 10.36 9.59 0.65
CA HIS A 76 11.31 8.88 1.52
C HIS A 76 12.08 7.84 0.72
N PRO A 77 13.41 7.70 0.91
CA PRO A 77 14.24 6.74 0.16
C PRO A 77 13.73 5.30 0.27
N GLU A 78 13.25 4.88 1.43
CA GLU A 78 12.71 3.54 1.62
C GLU A 78 11.45 3.31 0.80
N HIS A 79 10.57 4.31 0.69
CA HIS A 79 9.38 4.23 -0.16
C HIS A 79 9.77 4.16 -1.63
N GLU A 80 10.73 4.98 -2.06
CA GLU A 80 11.21 4.97 -3.45
C GLU A 80 11.81 3.61 -3.81
N ARG A 81 12.55 2.99 -2.89
CA ARG A 81 13.12 1.66 -3.10
C ARG A 81 12.04 0.59 -3.22
N PHE A 82 11.06 0.62 -2.34
CA PHE A 82 9.91 -0.29 -2.39
C PHE A 82 9.13 -0.11 -3.70
N LYS A 83 8.84 1.12 -4.07
CA LYS A 83 8.07 1.46 -5.28
C LYS A 83 8.75 0.94 -6.55
N ALA A 84 10.08 1.04 -6.63
CA ALA A 84 10.81 0.56 -7.79
C ALA A 84 10.58 -0.94 -8.06
N THR A 85 10.51 -1.75 -7.00
CA THR A 85 10.21 -3.18 -7.11
C THR A 85 8.71 -3.41 -7.32
N ALA A 86 7.87 -2.71 -6.56
CA ALA A 86 6.42 -2.90 -6.59
C ALA A 86 5.83 -2.63 -7.97
N LEU A 87 6.29 -1.57 -8.64
CA LEU A 87 5.78 -1.21 -9.97
C LEU A 87 6.03 -2.28 -11.04
N THR A 88 6.98 -3.18 -10.81
CA THR A 88 7.22 -4.31 -11.73
C THR A 88 6.26 -5.46 -11.49
N MET A 89 5.53 -5.46 -10.39
CA MET A 89 4.70 -6.59 -9.94
C MET A 89 3.21 -6.33 -9.99
N VAL A 90 2.77 -5.07 -10.11
CA VAL A 90 1.36 -4.70 -9.94
C VAL A 90 0.76 -4.13 -11.22
N ASP A 91 -0.55 -4.34 -11.37
CA ASP A 91 -1.40 -3.75 -12.41
C ASP A 91 -2.57 -3.03 -11.76
N ASN A 92 -3.13 -2.05 -12.46
CA ASN A 92 -4.39 -1.38 -12.07
C ASN A 92 -4.37 -0.84 -10.64
N THR A 93 -3.30 -0.15 -10.27
CA THR A 93 -3.19 0.42 -8.93
C THR A 93 -4.08 1.65 -8.79
N ILE A 94 -4.83 1.70 -7.70
CA ILE A 94 -5.65 2.85 -7.31
C ILE A 94 -5.14 3.37 -5.98
N ILE A 95 -4.92 4.68 -5.89
CA ILE A 95 -4.51 5.35 -4.66
C ILE A 95 -5.55 6.40 -4.31
N PHE A 96 -6.03 6.35 -3.08
CA PHE A 96 -7.06 7.26 -2.60
C PHE A 96 -6.77 7.64 -1.16
N ASP A 97 -6.70 8.94 -0.88
CA ASP A 97 -6.42 9.45 0.46
C ASP A 97 -7.58 10.30 0.95
N PHE A 98 -7.85 10.24 2.26
CA PHE A 98 -8.76 11.20 2.88
C PHE A 98 -8.31 11.49 4.32
N GLU A 99 -8.71 12.65 4.81
CA GLU A 99 -8.45 13.04 6.19
C GLU A 99 -9.59 12.63 7.12
N VAL A 100 -9.24 12.29 8.34
CA VAL A 100 -10.21 11.93 9.37
C VAL A 100 -10.00 12.72 10.66
#